data_5061adf7e4f03acd05b4d1d1881f4bb6
#
_entry.id   5061adf7e4f03acd05b4d1d1881f4bb6
#
_cell.length_a   1.000
_cell.length_b   1.000
_cell.length_c   1.000
_cell.angle_alpha   90.00
_cell.angle_beta   90.00
_cell.angle_gamma   90.00
#
_symmetry.space_group_name_H-M   'P 1'
#
loop_
_entity.id
_entity.type
_entity.pdbx_description
1 polymer ?
#
loop_
_entity_poly.entity_id
_entity_poly.type
_entity_poly.pdbx_seq_one_letter_code
_entity_poly.pdbx_strand_id
1 'polypeptide(L)'
;NGIPVMHGGLLTTLKDLARFGLLFTPSYSTVSDQRIISEDHIAHLLNQGRPHLIRREGANKIPKELRYNIYQWDMVYENSDLFKGGWAGQGLITNPNKDYVVVWNSYFKDDQRSEIGLNAVIQQVLPSIGGLK
;
A
#
# COMPACT_ATOMS: atom_id res chain seq x y z
N ASN A 1 -14.01 -1.76 25.37
CA ASN A 1 -13.94 -0.31 25.63
C ASN A 1 -14.51 0.55 24.48
N GLY A 2 -14.94 -0.04 23.33
CA GLY A 2 -15.56 0.68 22.23
C GLY A 2 -14.71 1.68 21.47
N ILE A 3 -13.42 1.81 21.81
CA ILE A 3 -12.50 2.72 21.12
C ILE A 3 -11.83 1.96 19.99
N PRO A 4 -11.99 2.40 18.73
CA PRO A 4 -11.33 1.74 17.60
C PRO A 4 -9.81 1.90 17.68
N VAL A 5 -9.09 0.81 17.38
CA VAL A 5 -7.64 0.82 17.26
C VAL A 5 -7.27 1.33 15.88
N MET A 6 -6.73 2.55 15.80
CA MET A 6 -6.50 3.24 14.52
C MET A 6 -5.13 2.95 13.89
N HIS A 7 -4.20 2.30 14.62
CA HIS A 7 -2.82 2.08 14.15
C HIS A 7 -2.54 0.65 13.70
N GLY A 8 -3.50 -0.27 13.84
CA GLY A 8 -3.34 -1.66 13.46
C GLY A 8 -4.54 -2.51 13.85
N GLY A 9 -4.42 -3.82 13.65
CA GLY A 9 -5.46 -4.77 14.08
C GLY A 9 -6.65 -4.88 13.13
N LEU A 10 -6.57 -4.39 11.90
CA LEU A 10 -7.58 -4.67 10.89
C LEU A 10 -7.53 -6.15 10.53
N LEU A 11 -8.61 -6.86 10.84
CA LEU A 11 -8.82 -8.25 10.43
C LEU A 11 -9.77 -8.25 9.24
N THR A 12 -9.30 -8.78 8.11
CA THR A 12 -10.07 -8.77 6.87
C THR A 12 -9.70 -9.94 5.97
N THR A 13 -10.57 -10.29 5.03
CA THR A 13 -10.21 -11.21 3.95
C THR A 13 -9.35 -10.51 2.90
N LEU A 14 -8.57 -11.27 2.10
CA LEU A 14 -7.85 -10.68 0.95
C LEU A 14 -8.81 -9.97 -0.01
N LYS A 15 -9.98 -10.55 -0.23
CA LYS A 15 -11.00 -9.97 -1.11
C LYS A 15 -11.48 -8.60 -0.62
N ASP A 16 -11.73 -8.46 0.68
CA ASP A 16 -12.20 -7.20 1.24
C ASP A 16 -11.06 -6.17 1.33
N LEU A 17 -9.83 -6.62 1.57
CA LEU A 17 -8.65 -5.76 1.49
C LEU A 17 -8.44 -5.21 0.06
N ALA A 18 -8.66 -6.05 -0.96
CA ALA A 18 -8.61 -5.61 -2.35
C ALA A 18 -9.73 -4.60 -2.66
N ARG A 19 -10.95 -4.84 -2.18
CA ARG A 19 -12.07 -3.89 -2.30
C ARG A 19 -11.77 -2.55 -1.63
N PHE A 20 -11.15 -2.59 -0.44
CA PHE A 20 -10.68 -1.38 0.22
C PHE A 20 -9.66 -0.63 -0.64
N GLY A 21 -8.69 -1.33 -1.23
CA GLY A 21 -7.72 -0.73 -2.15
C GLY A 21 -8.37 -0.06 -3.37
N LEU A 22 -9.42 -0.67 -3.94
CA LEU A 22 -10.16 -0.10 -5.08
C LEU A 22 -10.82 1.25 -4.77
N LEU A 23 -11.15 1.54 -3.50
CA LEU A 23 -11.71 2.84 -3.13
C LEU A 23 -10.78 4.03 -3.46
N PHE A 24 -9.48 3.78 -3.60
CA PHE A 24 -8.47 4.78 -3.95
C PHE A 24 -8.22 4.91 -5.45
N THR A 25 -8.88 4.12 -6.28
CA THR A 25 -8.66 4.06 -7.73
C THR A 25 -9.88 4.56 -8.53
N PRO A 26 -9.74 4.81 -9.84
CA PRO A 26 -10.88 5.09 -10.72
C PRO A 26 -11.96 4.01 -10.70
N SER A 27 -11.57 2.74 -10.52
CA SER A 27 -12.48 1.59 -10.43
C SER A 27 -13.25 1.46 -9.11
N TYR A 28 -13.25 2.49 -8.24
CA TYR A 28 -13.99 2.47 -6.95
C TYR A 28 -15.47 2.11 -7.11
N SER A 29 -16.08 2.48 -8.24
CA SER A 29 -17.50 2.21 -8.52
C SER A 29 -17.85 0.72 -8.63
N THR A 30 -16.86 -0.16 -8.74
CA THR A 30 -17.06 -1.62 -8.71
C THR A 30 -17.33 -2.14 -7.30
N VAL A 31 -17.09 -1.34 -6.26
CA VAL A 31 -17.20 -1.74 -4.85
C VAL A 31 -18.04 -0.77 -4.02
N SER A 32 -18.36 0.41 -4.53
CA SER A 32 -19.19 1.42 -3.83
C SER A 32 -19.93 2.30 -4.83
N ASP A 33 -21.22 2.52 -4.59
CA ASP A 33 -22.05 3.44 -5.38
C ASP A 33 -21.69 4.92 -5.16
N GLN A 34 -20.93 5.19 -4.09
CA GLN A 34 -20.48 6.53 -3.74
C GLN A 34 -18.96 6.59 -3.68
N ARG A 35 -18.40 7.72 -4.09
CA ARG A 35 -16.97 7.98 -3.93
C ARG A 35 -16.65 8.29 -2.47
N ILE A 36 -16.24 7.27 -1.72
CA ILE A 36 -15.90 7.37 -0.29
C ILE A 36 -14.61 8.17 -0.10
N ILE A 37 -13.60 7.91 -0.95
CA ILE A 37 -12.31 8.61 -0.92
C ILE A 37 -12.33 9.69 -2.01
N SER A 38 -12.29 10.96 -1.59
CA SER A 38 -12.34 12.09 -2.53
C SER A 38 -11.07 12.17 -3.38
N GLU A 39 -11.20 12.76 -4.56
CA GLU A 39 -10.05 13.03 -5.45
C GLU A 39 -9.04 13.96 -4.80
N ASP A 40 -9.52 14.97 -4.07
CA ASP A 40 -8.65 15.88 -3.31
C ASP A 40 -7.83 15.13 -2.26
N HIS A 41 -8.41 14.13 -1.57
CA HIS A 41 -7.67 13.32 -0.61
C HIS A 41 -6.61 12.47 -1.31
N ILE A 42 -6.93 11.86 -2.46
CA ILE A 42 -5.96 11.10 -3.26
C ILE A 42 -4.84 12.02 -3.74
N ALA A 43 -5.18 13.20 -4.27
CA ALA A 43 -4.19 14.19 -4.68
C ALA A 43 -3.29 14.62 -3.52
N HIS A 44 -3.86 14.77 -2.33
CA HIS A 44 -3.11 15.08 -1.11
C HIS A 44 -2.16 13.95 -0.73
N LEU A 45 -2.61 12.68 -0.76
CA LEU A 45 -1.76 11.51 -0.52
C LEU A 45 -0.56 11.48 -1.47
N LEU A 46 -0.78 11.77 -2.75
CA LEU A 46 0.26 11.69 -3.78
C LEU A 46 1.23 12.88 -3.79
N ASN A 47 0.90 14.03 -3.18
CA ASN A 47 1.67 15.26 -3.38
C ASN A 47 2.06 16.01 -2.09
N GLN A 48 1.48 15.69 -0.94
CA GLN A 48 1.64 16.50 0.27
C GLN A 48 2.45 15.83 1.38
N GLY A 49 3.16 14.75 1.09
CA GLY A 49 4.06 14.12 2.05
C GLY A 49 5.33 14.94 2.31
N ARG A 50 6.16 14.45 3.22
CA ARG A 50 7.37 15.14 3.68
C ARG A 50 8.62 14.31 3.39
N PRO A 51 9.17 14.35 2.15
CA PRO A 51 10.33 13.53 1.75
C PRO A 51 11.56 13.73 2.64
N HIS A 52 11.77 14.96 3.16
CA HIS A 52 12.90 15.31 4.02
C HIS A 52 12.88 14.59 5.39
N LEU A 53 11.74 14.00 5.79
CA LEU A 53 11.66 13.22 7.02
C LEU A 53 12.11 11.77 6.85
N ILE A 54 12.28 11.30 5.62
CA ILE A 54 12.81 9.95 5.36
C ILE A 54 14.31 9.95 5.64
N ARG A 55 14.71 9.28 6.73
CA ARG A 55 16.12 9.10 7.08
C ARG A 55 16.73 8.01 6.21
N ARG A 56 17.53 8.39 5.23
CA ARG A 56 18.23 7.46 4.31
C ARG A 56 19.61 7.05 4.78
N GLU A 57 20.18 7.75 5.75
CA GLU A 57 21.51 7.43 6.30
C GLU A 57 21.49 6.08 7.02
N GLY A 58 22.36 5.16 6.61
CA GLY A 58 22.45 3.81 7.18
C GLY A 58 21.34 2.85 6.78
N ALA A 59 20.39 3.26 5.95
CA ALA A 59 19.23 2.46 5.57
C ALA A 59 19.37 1.85 4.17
N ASN A 60 20.26 0.84 4.03
CA ASN A 60 20.45 0.09 2.77
C ASN A 60 19.17 -0.63 2.27
N LYS A 61 18.06 -0.57 3.02
CA LYS A 61 16.81 -1.28 2.73
C LYS A 61 15.67 -0.37 2.25
N ILE A 62 15.86 0.95 2.25
CA ILE A 62 14.83 1.89 1.78
C ILE A 62 14.91 2.00 0.26
N PRO A 63 13.85 1.66 -0.48
CA PRO A 63 13.83 1.83 -1.93
C PRO A 63 14.12 3.28 -2.34
N LYS A 64 14.88 3.47 -3.43
CA LYS A 64 15.22 4.81 -3.93
C LYS A 64 14.00 5.58 -4.38
N GLU A 65 13.01 4.87 -4.93
CA GLU A 65 11.75 5.36 -5.48
C GLU A 65 10.74 5.76 -4.39
N LEU A 66 11.04 5.45 -3.10
CA LEU A 66 10.21 5.88 -1.98
C LEU A 66 10.29 7.40 -1.84
N ARG A 67 9.14 8.07 -1.84
CA ARG A 67 9.04 9.51 -1.62
C ARG A 67 8.84 9.86 -0.15
N TYR A 68 7.83 9.27 0.50
CA TYR A 68 7.46 9.54 1.90
C TYR A 68 6.43 8.51 2.40
N ASN A 69 6.05 8.62 3.68
CA ASN A 69 4.86 8.02 4.26
C ASN A 69 3.84 9.10 4.63
N ILE A 70 2.55 8.78 4.61
CA ILE A 70 1.47 9.72 4.92
C ILE A 70 0.19 8.96 5.30
N TYR A 71 -0.53 9.43 6.32
CA TYR A 71 -1.86 8.91 6.72
C TYR A 71 -1.96 7.38 6.79
N GLN A 72 -1.04 6.73 7.48
CA GLN A 72 -0.95 5.27 7.61
C GLN A 72 -0.55 4.51 6.33
N TRP A 73 -0.36 5.16 5.19
CA TRP A 73 0.39 4.57 4.09
C TRP A 73 1.87 4.52 4.47
N ASP A 74 2.43 3.32 4.51
CA ASP A 74 3.82 3.12 4.92
C ASP A 74 4.79 3.66 3.88
N MET A 75 4.43 3.58 2.60
CA MET A 75 5.24 4.08 1.50
C MET A 75 4.36 4.68 0.39
N VAL A 76 4.78 5.84 -0.09
CA VAL A 76 4.29 6.46 -1.32
C VAL A 76 5.46 6.52 -2.30
N TYR A 77 5.30 5.92 -3.46
CA TYR A 77 6.35 5.81 -4.48
C TYR A 77 6.21 6.88 -5.57
N GLU A 78 7.31 7.10 -6.31
CA GLU A 78 7.34 8.08 -7.43
C GLU A 78 6.33 7.76 -8.53
N ASN A 79 6.05 6.47 -8.77
CA ASN A 79 5.08 5.99 -9.75
C ASN A 79 3.63 6.03 -9.26
N SER A 80 3.37 6.65 -8.11
CA SER A 80 2.06 6.76 -7.45
C SER A 80 1.54 5.49 -6.78
N ASP A 81 2.39 4.48 -6.57
CA ASP A 81 2.02 3.34 -5.74
C ASP A 81 1.90 3.78 -4.28
N LEU A 82 0.80 3.43 -3.66
CA LEU A 82 0.54 3.54 -2.24
C LEU A 82 0.66 2.15 -1.62
N PHE A 83 1.60 1.97 -0.71
CA PHE A 83 1.81 0.69 -0.03
C PHE A 83 1.44 0.75 1.45
N LYS A 84 0.70 -0.26 1.89
CA LYS A 84 0.44 -0.54 3.30
C LYS A 84 0.83 -1.98 3.62
N GLY A 85 1.74 -2.13 4.56
CA GLY A 85 2.20 -3.43 5.04
C GLY A 85 1.53 -3.88 6.33
N GLY A 86 1.68 -5.17 6.63
CA GLY A 86 1.31 -5.78 7.90
C GLY A 86 2.48 -6.50 8.55
N TRP A 87 2.34 -6.84 9.83
CA TRP A 87 3.43 -7.35 10.65
C TRP A 87 4.02 -8.68 10.17
N ALA A 88 3.22 -9.57 9.62
CA ALA A 88 3.67 -10.86 9.09
C ALA A 88 3.87 -10.83 7.56
N GLY A 89 4.19 -9.67 6.97
CA GLY A 89 4.46 -9.50 5.55
C GLY A 89 3.21 -9.44 4.68
N GLN A 90 2.02 -9.27 5.26
CA GLN A 90 0.84 -8.94 4.49
C GLN A 90 1.03 -7.60 3.79
N GLY A 91 0.43 -7.42 2.64
CA GLY A 91 0.54 -6.17 1.93
C GLY A 91 -0.64 -5.83 1.05
N LEU A 92 -0.78 -4.53 0.87
CA LEU A 92 -1.68 -3.89 -0.08
C LEU A 92 -0.85 -2.87 -0.86
N ILE A 93 -0.90 -2.95 -2.18
CA ILE A 93 -0.50 -1.88 -3.08
C ILE A 93 -1.73 -1.43 -3.85
N THR A 94 -1.96 -0.13 -3.92
CA THR A 94 -2.95 0.48 -4.82
C THR A 94 -2.32 1.61 -5.61
N ASN A 95 -2.68 1.74 -6.88
CA ASN A 95 -2.20 2.83 -7.72
C ASN A 95 -3.40 3.61 -8.29
N PRO A 96 -3.65 4.82 -7.77
CA PRO A 96 -4.73 5.67 -8.24
C PRO A 96 -4.63 6.07 -9.72
N ASN A 97 -3.42 6.21 -10.24
CA ASN A 97 -3.18 6.69 -11.60
C ASN A 97 -3.22 5.56 -12.64
N LYS A 98 -2.85 4.34 -12.25
CA LYS A 98 -2.80 3.18 -13.15
C LYS A 98 -3.94 2.20 -12.92
N ASP A 99 -4.85 2.49 -12.00
CA ASP A 99 -6.08 1.75 -11.73
C ASP A 99 -5.85 0.26 -11.42
N TYR A 100 -4.95 -0.03 -10.49
CA TYR A 100 -4.75 -1.40 -10.04
C TYR A 100 -4.62 -1.51 -8.52
N VAL A 101 -4.89 -2.71 -8.03
CA VAL A 101 -4.71 -3.12 -6.64
C VAL A 101 -4.03 -4.49 -6.60
N VAL A 102 -3.04 -4.63 -5.76
CA VAL A 102 -2.38 -5.91 -5.44
C VAL A 102 -2.45 -6.14 -3.95
N VAL A 103 -2.93 -7.31 -3.54
CA VAL A 103 -2.98 -7.73 -2.14
C VAL A 103 -2.38 -9.10 -1.98
N TRP A 104 -1.71 -9.30 -0.86
CA TRP A 104 -1.17 -10.62 -0.52
C TRP A 104 -1.16 -10.82 0.98
N ASN A 105 -1.24 -12.09 1.38
CA ASN A 105 -0.94 -12.52 2.72
C ASN A 105 0.36 -13.32 2.73
N SER A 106 1.10 -13.19 3.79
CA SER A 106 2.16 -14.14 4.14
C SER A 106 2.01 -14.55 5.60
N TYR A 107 2.73 -15.59 5.98
CA TYR A 107 2.87 -15.95 7.36
C TYR A 107 4.29 -16.49 7.60
N PHE A 108 4.74 -16.40 8.82
CA PHE A 108 6.04 -16.95 9.19
C PHE A 108 5.97 -18.47 9.27
N LYS A 109 6.86 -19.13 8.55
CA LYS A 109 7.00 -20.59 8.59
C LYS A 109 7.78 -21.06 9.80
N ASP A 110 8.66 -20.19 10.29
CA ASP A 110 9.60 -20.43 11.36
C ASP A 110 9.94 -19.14 12.12
N ASP A 111 10.77 -19.25 13.15
CA ASP A 111 11.24 -18.10 13.93
C ASP A 111 12.12 -17.11 13.12
N GLN A 112 12.52 -17.48 11.90
CA GLN A 112 13.33 -16.63 11.03
C GLN A 112 12.51 -15.57 10.29
N ARG A 113 11.19 -15.57 10.46
CA ARG A 113 10.27 -14.58 9.89
C ARG A 113 10.42 -14.43 8.38
N SER A 114 10.48 -15.56 7.67
CA SER A 114 10.51 -15.60 6.20
C SER A 114 9.17 -15.15 5.65
N GLU A 115 9.05 -13.90 5.28
CA GLU A 115 7.86 -13.32 4.67
C GLU A 115 8.08 -13.02 3.19
N ILE A 116 7.00 -12.94 2.43
CA ILE A 116 7.07 -12.43 1.05
C ILE A 116 7.48 -10.97 1.12
N GLY A 117 8.68 -10.67 0.64
CA GLY A 117 9.19 -9.31 0.63
C GLY A 117 8.45 -8.43 -0.36
N LEU A 118 8.17 -7.18 0.04
CA LEU A 118 7.61 -6.16 -0.84
C LEU A 118 8.36 -6.05 -2.17
N ASN A 119 9.70 -6.13 -2.14
CA ASN A 119 10.53 -6.07 -3.35
C ASN A 119 10.22 -7.21 -4.33
N ALA A 120 9.92 -8.43 -3.84
CA ALA A 120 9.55 -9.54 -4.72
C ALA A 120 8.21 -9.26 -5.42
N VAL A 121 7.25 -8.68 -4.72
CA VAL A 121 5.97 -8.27 -5.32
C VAL A 121 6.18 -7.18 -6.37
N ILE A 122 6.96 -6.15 -6.06
CA ILE A 122 7.26 -5.05 -6.99
C ILE A 122 8.01 -5.56 -8.22
N GLN A 123 9.00 -6.44 -8.06
CA GLN A 123 9.85 -6.89 -9.17
C GLN A 123 9.23 -8.01 -10.01
N GLN A 124 8.37 -8.83 -9.45
CA GLN A 124 7.86 -10.03 -10.13
C GLN A 124 6.36 -9.94 -10.44
N VAL A 125 5.55 -9.46 -9.52
CA VAL A 125 4.09 -9.45 -9.69
C VAL A 125 3.63 -8.23 -10.48
N LEU A 126 4.04 -7.03 -10.07
CA LEU A 126 3.58 -5.81 -10.73
C LEU A 126 3.93 -5.74 -12.23
N PRO A 127 5.14 -6.15 -12.68
CA PRO A 127 5.42 -6.20 -14.12
C PRO A 127 4.54 -7.18 -14.89
N SER A 128 4.15 -8.30 -14.27
CA SER A 128 3.32 -9.32 -14.91
C SER A 128 1.89 -8.88 -15.19
N ILE A 129 1.38 -7.92 -14.43
CA ILE A 129 0.02 -7.36 -14.63
C ILE A 129 -0.02 -6.16 -15.58
N GLY A 130 1.10 -5.84 -16.24
CA GLY A 130 1.15 -4.78 -17.25
C GLY A 130 1.10 -3.34 -16.70
N GLY A 131 1.16 -3.19 -15.40
CA GLY A 131 1.01 -1.90 -14.72
C GLY A 131 2.27 -1.05 -14.62
N LEU A 132 3.44 -1.61 -14.94
CA LEU A 132 4.73 -0.96 -14.75
C LEU A 132 5.54 -0.98 -16.06
N LYS A 133 5.17 -0.13 -16.99
CA LYS A 133 6.08 0.35 -18.04
C LYS A 133 6.37 1.81 -17.79
#